data_9655c12add660f86b40658e07e939cf0
#
_entry.id   9655c12add660f86b40658e07e939cf0
#
_cell.length_a   1.000
_cell.length_b   1.000
_cell.length_c   1.000
_cell.angle_alpha   90.00
_cell.angle_beta   90.00
_cell.angle_gamma   90.00
#
_symmetry.space_group_name_H-M   'P 1'
#
loop_
_entity.id
_entity.type
_entity.pdbx_description
1 polymer ?
#
loop_
_entity_poly.entity_id
_entity_poly.type
_entity_poly.pdbx_seq_one_letter_code
_entity_poly.pdbx_strand_id
1 'polypeptide(L)'
;LEDRLKVLPSFAVTCASPGMWIREPALGIDWTNLLHMAQAARFHAPLPQAARVKSTAKIAALHDRGPEKGSVCVLQRDVTDAEAGTLYCTIDQTLALRGNGGFGGPPMPQACRTAHRTTACPTKHPRAAR
;
A
#
# COMPACT_ATOMS: atom_id res chain seq x y z
N LEU A 1 -10.38 -32.65 7.40
CA LEU A 1 -9.05 -32.11 7.02
C LEU A 1 -9.03 -30.57 7.06
N GLU A 2 -10.17 -29.90 6.82
CA GLU A 2 -10.26 -28.42 6.76
C GLU A 2 -10.22 -27.75 8.14
N ASP A 3 -10.64 -28.44 9.20
CA ASP A 3 -10.69 -27.90 10.57
C ASP A 3 -9.31 -27.57 11.19
N ARG A 4 -8.22 -27.94 10.52
CA ARG A 4 -6.84 -27.68 10.95
C ARG A 4 -6.10 -26.66 10.09
N LEU A 5 -6.76 -26.09 9.08
CA LEU A 5 -6.12 -25.09 8.23
C LEU A 5 -5.85 -23.81 9.05
N LYS A 6 -4.60 -23.37 9.02
CA LYS A 6 -4.21 -22.09 9.58
C LYS A 6 -4.04 -21.09 8.45
N VAL A 7 -4.56 -19.88 8.64
CA VAL A 7 -4.38 -18.80 7.68
C VAL A 7 -2.99 -18.22 7.86
N LEU A 8 -2.23 -18.18 6.78
CA LEU A 8 -0.93 -17.51 6.77
C LEU A 8 -1.16 -15.99 6.90
N PRO A 9 -0.42 -15.29 7.78
CA PRO A 9 -0.57 -13.83 7.90
C PRO A 9 -0.41 -13.09 6.59
N SER A 10 0.51 -13.52 5.72
CA SER A 10 0.74 -12.95 4.40
C SER A 10 -0.48 -13.00 3.47
N PHE A 11 -1.46 -13.86 3.74
CA PHE A 11 -2.70 -13.92 2.98
C PHE A 11 -3.50 -12.61 3.06
N ALA A 12 -3.37 -11.83 4.15
CA ALA A 12 -3.98 -10.53 4.29
C ALA A 12 -3.61 -9.57 3.15
N VAL A 13 -2.44 -9.74 2.57
CA VAL A 13 -1.94 -8.90 1.47
C VAL A 13 -2.79 -9.03 0.21
N THR A 14 -3.34 -10.21 -0.05
CA THR A 14 -4.20 -10.50 -1.21
C THR A 14 -5.68 -10.27 -0.94
N CYS A 15 -6.07 -10.30 0.35
CA CYS A 15 -7.46 -10.10 0.74
C CYS A 15 -7.94 -8.69 0.42
N ALA A 16 -9.17 -8.59 -0.09
CA ALA A 16 -9.87 -7.34 -0.33
C ALA A 16 -9.01 -6.30 -1.10
N SER A 17 -8.26 -6.77 -2.12
CA SER A 17 -7.50 -5.89 -2.99
C SER A 17 -8.41 -4.89 -3.70
N PRO A 18 -8.01 -3.60 -3.84
CA PRO A 18 -8.80 -2.62 -4.58
C PRO A 18 -8.84 -2.87 -6.09
N GLY A 19 -8.26 -3.99 -6.56
CA GLY A 19 -8.19 -4.31 -7.98
C GLY A 19 -7.23 -3.40 -8.73
N MET A 20 -7.48 -3.24 -10.03
CA MET A 20 -6.65 -2.42 -10.93
C MET A 20 -7.15 -0.96 -11.01
N TRP A 21 -7.41 -0.33 -9.86
CA TRP A 21 -7.89 1.05 -9.77
C TRP A 21 -7.03 2.04 -10.58
N ILE A 22 -5.74 1.74 -10.70
CA ILE A 22 -4.77 2.59 -11.41
C ILE A 22 -5.01 2.66 -12.92
N ARG A 23 -5.85 1.77 -13.46
CA ARG A 23 -6.25 1.75 -14.87
C ARG A 23 -7.41 2.70 -15.18
N GLU A 24 -7.99 3.35 -14.16
CA GLU A 24 -9.08 4.30 -14.33
C GLU A 24 -8.62 5.46 -15.24
N PRO A 25 -9.25 5.65 -16.41
CA PRO A 25 -8.81 6.67 -17.38
C PRO A 25 -8.81 8.09 -16.83
N ALA A 26 -9.72 8.39 -15.89
CA ALA A 26 -9.83 9.69 -15.25
C ALA A 26 -8.58 10.07 -14.43
N LEU A 27 -7.76 9.09 -14.04
CA LEU A 27 -6.52 9.35 -13.29
C LEU A 27 -5.36 9.78 -14.20
N GLY A 28 -5.44 9.55 -15.50
CA GLY A 28 -4.39 9.90 -16.46
C GLY A 28 -3.05 9.19 -16.19
N ILE A 29 -3.08 8.01 -15.55
CA ILE A 29 -1.88 7.27 -15.18
C ILE A 29 -1.49 6.33 -16.33
N ASP A 30 -0.23 6.41 -16.74
CA ASP A 30 0.35 5.41 -17.65
C ASP A 30 0.67 4.13 -16.88
N TRP A 31 -0.35 3.30 -16.70
CA TRP A 31 -0.25 2.05 -15.96
C TRP A 31 0.61 0.99 -16.66
N THR A 32 0.89 1.15 -17.97
CA THR A 32 1.74 0.22 -18.73
C THR A 32 3.22 0.33 -18.31
N ASN A 33 3.62 1.50 -17.82
CA ASN A 33 4.95 1.80 -17.28
C ASN A 33 5.01 1.78 -15.75
N LEU A 34 4.05 1.14 -15.11
CA LEU A 34 4.03 0.96 -13.67
C LEU A 34 4.95 -0.17 -13.22
N LEU A 35 5.69 0.07 -12.14
CA LEU A 35 6.50 -0.94 -11.48
C LEU A 35 6.14 -1.02 -9.99
N HIS A 36 5.84 -2.23 -9.51
CA HIS A 36 5.71 -2.49 -8.09
C HIS A 36 7.10 -2.54 -7.45
N MET A 37 7.42 -1.56 -6.59
CA MET A 37 8.75 -1.42 -6.01
C MET A 37 8.90 -2.17 -4.70
N ALA A 38 7.93 -2.00 -3.81
CA ALA A 38 7.99 -2.56 -2.47
C ALA A 38 6.59 -2.77 -1.90
N GLN A 39 6.51 -3.68 -0.95
CA GLN A 39 5.31 -3.92 -0.16
C GLN A 39 5.70 -4.22 1.28
N ALA A 40 5.02 -3.57 2.22
CA ALA A 40 5.14 -3.82 3.65
C ALA A 40 3.77 -4.14 4.23
N ALA A 41 3.73 -5.01 5.21
CA ALA A 41 2.52 -5.37 5.93
C ALA A 41 2.76 -5.32 7.43
N ARG A 42 1.87 -4.65 8.16
CA ARG A 42 1.82 -4.65 9.61
C ARG A 42 0.58 -5.39 10.08
N PHE A 43 0.79 -6.43 10.84
CA PHE A 43 -0.28 -7.27 11.38
C PHE A 43 -0.64 -6.78 12.77
N HIS A 44 -1.93 -6.52 12.99
CA HIS A 44 -2.48 -6.03 14.25
C HIS A 44 -3.24 -7.12 15.00
N ALA A 45 -3.87 -8.03 14.25
CA ALA A 45 -4.58 -9.18 14.78
C ALA A 45 -4.46 -10.36 13.82
N PRO A 46 -4.55 -11.60 14.30
CA PRO A 46 -4.54 -12.78 13.44
C PRO A 46 -5.80 -12.82 12.55
N LEU A 47 -5.61 -13.22 11.30
CA LEU A 47 -6.73 -13.49 10.40
C LEU A 47 -7.42 -14.80 10.84
N PRO A 48 -8.74 -14.80 11.04
CA PRO A 48 -9.48 -16.01 11.31
C PRO A 48 -9.59 -16.88 10.05
N GLN A 49 -9.93 -18.15 10.22
CA GLN A 49 -10.11 -19.09 9.11
C GLN A 49 -11.28 -18.70 8.19
N ALA A 50 -12.32 -18.08 8.73
CA ALA A 50 -13.45 -17.56 7.99
C ALA A 50 -13.81 -16.16 8.52
N ALA A 51 -13.88 -15.19 7.64
CA ALA A 51 -14.32 -13.84 7.95
C ALA A 51 -14.79 -13.14 6.67
N ARG A 52 -15.67 -12.18 6.85
CA ARG A 52 -15.97 -11.18 5.81
C ARG A 52 -15.07 -9.99 6.05
N VAL A 53 -14.15 -9.71 5.12
CA VAL A 53 -13.22 -8.60 5.24
C VAL A 53 -13.57 -7.47 4.28
N LYS A 54 -13.29 -6.24 4.69
CA LYS A 54 -13.32 -5.06 3.83
C LYS A 54 -11.97 -4.38 3.87
N SER A 55 -11.65 -3.62 2.83
CA SER A 55 -10.46 -2.78 2.84
C SER A 55 -10.80 -1.32 2.55
N THR A 56 -10.04 -0.44 3.18
CA THR A 56 -10.04 0.98 2.88
C THR A 56 -8.66 1.36 2.41
N ALA A 57 -8.58 1.93 1.20
CA ALA A 57 -7.32 2.32 0.60
C ALA A 57 -7.24 3.85 0.48
N LYS A 58 -6.04 4.39 0.66
CA LYS A 58 -5.73 5.81 0.48
C LYS A 58 -4.34 5.98 -0.10
N ILE A 59 -4.12 7.07 -0.81
CA ILE A 59 -2.77 7.50 -1.20
C ILE A 59 -2.12 8.13 0.04
N ALA A 60 -1.12 7.45 0.60
CA ALA A 60 -0.40 7.92 1.76
C ALA A 60 0.69 8.94 1.40
N ALA A 61 1.30 8.78 0.21
CA ALA A 61 2.31 9.69 -0.30
C ALA A 61 2.38 9.63 -1.82
N LEU A 62 2.72 10.75 -2.43
CA LEU A 62 3.01 10.86 -3.85
C LEU A 62 4.24 11.76 -4.00
N HIS A 63 5.31 11.21 -4.53
CA HIS A 63 6.60 11.88 -4.68
C HIS A 63 6.95 12.08 -6.14
N ASP A 64 7.25 13.31 -6.53
CA ASP A 64 7.73 13.63 -7.87
C ASP A 64 9.24 13.38 -7.98
N ARG A 65 9.67 12.74 -9.05
CA ARG A 65 11.07 12.46 -9.36
C ARG A 65 11.53 13.14 -10.65
N GLY A 66 10.68 14.01 -11.18
CA GLY A 66 10.89 14.70 -12.44
C GLY A 66 10.37 13.95 -13.66
N PRO A 67 10.28 14.64 -14.82
CA PRO A 67 9.64 14.09 -16.02
C PRO A 67 10.33 12.83 -16.56
N GLU A 68 11.63 12.70 -16.38
CA GLU A 68 12.38 11.54 -16.87
C GLU A 68 12.25 10.29 -15.97
N LYS A 69 12.09 10.49 -14.66
CA LYS A 69 12.08 9.41 -13.67
C LYS A 69 10.70 9.04 -13.17
N GLY A 70 9.69 9.83 -13.59
CA GLY A 70 8.32 9.62 -13.16
C GLY A 70 8.06 9.99 -11.70
N SER A 71 7.14 9.31 -11.07
CA SER A 71 6.77 9.53 -9.67
C SER A 71 6.73 8.23 -8.86
N VAL A 72 6.64 8.36 -7.54
CA VAL A 72 6.47 7.24 -6.62
C VAL A 72 5.22 7.48 -5.80
N CYS A 73 4.29 6.54 -5.89
CA CYS A 73 3.04 6.54 -5.15
C CYS A 73 3.10 5.48 -4.05
N VAL A 74 2.74 5.87 -2.83
CA VAL A 74 2.55 4.95 -1.70
C VAL A 74 1.07 4.82 -1.44
N LEU A 75 0.51 3.65 -1.74
CA LEU A 75 -0.85 3.28 -1.43
C LEU A 75 -0.86 2.58 -0.07
N GLN A 76 -1.60 3.10 0.89
CA GLN A 76 -1.85 2.45 2.16
C GLN A 76 -3.24 1.86 2.17
N ARG A 77 -3.36 0.62 2.64
CA ARG A 77 -4.61 -0.11 2.72
C ARG A 77 -4.76 -0.78 4.07
N ASP A 78 -5.89 -0.54 4.72
CA ASP A 78 -6.28 -1.21 5.95
C ASP A 78 -7.26 -2.34 5.62
N VAL A 79 -7.01 -3.52 6.16
CA VAL A 79 -7.89 -4.69 6.05
C VAL A 79 -8.56 -4.91 7.40
N THR A 80 -9.88 -4.80 7.42
CA THR A 80 -10.69 -4.88 8.64
C THR A 80 -11.77 -5.95 8.52
N ASP A 81 -12.23 -6.45 9.65
CA ASP A 81 -13.45 -7.24 9.73
C ASP A 81 -14.64 -6.37 9.30
N ALA A 82 -15.49 -6.91 8.43
CA ALA A 82 -16.63 -6.15 7.91
C ALA A 82 -17.75 -5.95 8.94
N GLU A 83 -17.83 -6.82 9.95
CA GLU A 83 -18.87 -6.80 10.97
C GLU A 83 -18.34 -6.24 12.30
N ALA A 84 -17.24 -6.79 12.81
CA ALA A 84 -16.65 -6.41 14.09
C ALA A 84 -15.78 -5.15 13.99
N GLY A 85 -15.32 -4.76 12.80
CA GLY A 85 -14.44 -3.61 12.60
C GLY A 85 -12.99 -3.83 13.07
N THR A 86 -12.64 -5.04 13.46
CA THR A 86 -11.27 -5.38 13.90
C THR A 86 -10.27 -5.13 12.79
N LEU A 87 -9.23 -4.35 13.06
CA LEU A 87 -8.13 -4.11 12.11
C LEU A 87 -7.18 -5.31 12.13
N TYR A 88 -7.12 -6.05 11.04
CA TYR A 88 -6.22 -7.19 10.90
C TYR A 88 -4.83 -6.79 10.41
N CYS A 89 -4.77 -5.95 9.39
CA CYS A 89 -3.52 -5.64 8.72
C CYS A 89 -3.56 -4.27 8.07
N THR A 90 -2.44 -3.53 8.16
CA THR A 90 -2.16 -2.33 7.35
C THR A 90 -1.08 -2.66 6.34
N ILE A 91 -1.33 -2.40 5.08
CA ILE A 91 -0.47 -2.73 3.95
C ILE A 91 -0.04 -1.44 3.26
N ASP A 92 1.26 -1.22 3.13
CA ASP A 92 1.84 -0.14 2.35
C ASP A 92 2.41 -0.72 1.05
N GLN A 93 1.92 -0.24 -0.08
CA GLN A 93 2.34 -0.63 -1.42
C GLN A 93 3.01 0.55 -2.10
N THR A 94 4.26 0.39 -2.49
CA THR A 94 5.04 1.44 -3.19
C THR A 94 5.09 1.13 -4.68
N LEU A 95 4.60 2.06 -5.48
CA LEU A 95 4.49 1.96 -6.92
C LEU A 95 5.34 3.04 -7.59
N ALA A 96 6.16 2.67 -8.57
CA ALA A 96 6.81 3.62 -9.46
C ALA A 96 5.95 3.83 -10.70
N LEU A 97 5.56 5.08 -10.94
CA LEU A 97 4.78 5.53 -12.09
C LEU A 97 5.74 6.22 -13.07
N ARG A 98 6.38 5.43 -13.92
CA ARG A 98 7.47 5.92 -14.78
C ARG A 98 7.01 6.91 -15.84
N GLY A 99 5.77 6.79 -16.31
CA GLY A 99 5.18 7.70 -17.30
C GLY A 99 4.59 8.99 -16.71
N ASN A 100 4.57 9.13 -15.38
CA ASN A 100 3.90 10.24 -14.71
C ASN A 100 4.83 10.94 -13.73
N GLY A 101 5.48 11.99 -14.15
CA GLY A 101 6.36 12.81 -13.33
C GLY A 101 6.46 14.23 -13.86
N GLY A 102 7.13 15.12 -13.11
CA GLY A 102 7.29 16.53 -13.48
C GLY A 102 6.09 17.41 -13.15
N PHE A 103 5.23 16.97 -12.23
CA PHE A 103 4.06 17.76 -11.79
C PHE A 103 4.38 18.73 -10.63
N GLY A 104 5.64 18.79 -10.16
CA GLY A 104 6.08 19.71 -9.09
C GLY A 104 5.68 19.27 -7.68
N GLY A 105 5.42 17.99 -7.48
CA GLY A 105 5.13 17.44 -6.16
C GLY A 105 6.37 17.32 -5.25
N PRO A 106 6.18 16.94 -3.97
CA PRO A 106 7.28 16.81 -3.03
C PRO A 106 8.29 15.75 -3.47
N PRO A 107 9.59 16.00 -3.32
CA PRO A 107 10.62 15.04 -3.67
C PRO A 107 10.59 13.82 -2.74
N MET A 108 11.06 12.68 -3.23
CA MET A 108 11.17 11.46 -2.42
C MET A 108 12.21 11.65 -1.31
N PRO A 109 11.87 11.40 -0.03
CA PRO A 109 12.80 11.48 1.08
C PRO A 109 14.02 10.58 0.88
N GLN A 110 15.20 11.04 1.30
CA GLN A 110 16.46 10.29 1.14
C GLN A 110 16.41 8.92 1.85
N ALA A 111 15.75 8.84 3.01
CA ALA A 111 15.57 7.60 3.75
C ALA A 111 14.86 6.50 2.93
N CYS A 112 13.94 6.87 2.05
CA CYS A 112 13.26 5.92 1.16
C CYS A 112 14.11 5.51 -0.05
N ARG A 113 15.17 6.24 -0.37
CA ARG A 113 16.11 5.88 -1.46
C ARG A 113 17.04 4.74 -1.06
N THR A 114 17.33 4.62 0.23
CA THR A 114 18.30 3.65 0.78
C THR A 114 17.61 2.34 1.24
N ALA A 115 16.29 2.35 1.42
CA ALA A 115 15.51 1.22 1.94
C ALA A 115 15.34 0.06 0.93
N HIS A 116 16.07 0.04 -0.19
CA HIS A 116 16.22 -1.12 -1.05
C HIS A 116 16.96 -2.30 -0.38
N ARG A 117 17.45 -2.08 0.85
CA ARG A 117 18.06 -3.11 1.71
C ARG A 117 17.39 -3.10 3.08
N THR A 118 16.28 -3.77 3.25
CA THR A 118 15.81 -4.22 4.56
C THR A 118 15.21 -3.17 5.53
N THR A 119 14.19 -2.36 5.19
CA THR A 119 13.23 -1.90 6.22
C THR A 119 12.19 -0.96 5.61
N ALA A 120 10.93 -1.09 6.00
CA ALA A 120 9.85 -0.20 5.61
C ALA A 120 10.19 1.28 5.88
N CYS A 121 9.88 2.16 4.93
CA CYS A 121 9.96 3.60 5.10
C CYS A 121 9.17 4.03 6.34
N PRO A 122 9.76 4.70 7.34
CA PRO A 122 9.03 5.12 8.51
C PRO A 122 8.04 6.22 8.13
N THR A 123 6.78 5.86 8.02
CA THR A 123 5.70 6.84 7.96
C THR A 123 5.59 7.50 9.33
N LYS A 124 6.04 8.75 9.46
CA LYS A 124 5.74 9.57 10.64
C LYS A 124 4.23 9.82 10.63
N HIS A 125 3.50 9.04 11.41
CA HIS A 125 2.15 9.44 11.78
C HIS A 125 2.23 10.68 12.67
N PRO A 126 1.47 11.74 12.39
CA PRO A 126 1.26 12.78 13.39
C PRO A 126 0.55 12.12 14.58
N ARG A 127 1.18 12.15 15.75
CA ARG A 127 0.54 11.78 17.00
C ARG A 127 -0.71 12.66 17.14
N ALA A 128 -1.88 12.04 17.22
CA ALA A 128 -3.07 12.72 17.70
C ALA A 128 -2.74 13.28 19.11
N ALA A 129 -2.77 14.61 19.23
CA ALA A 129 -2.72 15.26 20.52
C ALA A 129 -3.97 14.85 21.31
N ARG A 130 -3.77 14.46 22.59
CA ARG A 130 -4.84 14.20 23.54
C ARG A 130 -5.53 15.52 23.93
#